data_1faffce4b828f9b61880dcf49a45f05d
#
_entry.id   1faffce4b828f9b61880dcf49a45f05d
#
_cell.length_a   1.000
_cell.length_b   1.000
_cell.length_c   1.000
_cell.angle_alpha   90.00
_cell.angle_beta   90.00
_cell.angle_gamma   90.00
#
_symmetry.space_group_name_H-M   'P 1'
#
loop_
_entity.id
_entity.type
_entity.pdbx_description
1 polymer ?
#
loop_
_entity_poly.entity_id
_entity_poly.type
_entity_poly.pdbx_seq_one_letter_code
_entity_poly.pdbx_strand_id
1 'polypeptide(L)'
;LFIEPLLGLGYPAKELKVLRRIENYYKQGDDARLAFDMDFLGLQNYTRELVRHAPLMPFLKAKIIKASKRNAVHTLMDWEVYPPAIYHALVRWEKYRSIKEIIVTENGASFPDHCKEGVVNDYKRVQFLQDHITQVLLAKNEGVRVNGYFVWTLMDNFEWAEGFHPRFGLVHVNFETQERIIKNSGKWYGRFLSRENEPVRSAQLINGYPATPPSGASRGPRSLTAGRQ
;
A
#
# COMPACT_ATOMS: atom_id res chain seq x y z
N LEU A 1 0.26 -15.84 2.71
CA LEU A 1 0.31 -16.78 1.60
C LEU A 1 1.66 -16.76 0.88
N PHE A 2 2.12 -15.60 0.38
CA PHE A 2 3.37 -15.54 -0.42
C PHE A 2 4.63 -15.38 0.43
N ILE A 3 4.58 -14.55 1.46
CA ILE A 3 5.76 -14.23 2.28
C ILE A 3 6.11 -15.36 3.25
N GLU A 4 5.14 -16.00 3.88
CA GLU A 4 5.42 -17.03 4.88
C GLU A 4 6.22 -18.22 4.31
N PRO A 5 5.92 -18.74 3.12
CA PRO A 5 6.79 -19.75 2.50
C PRO A 5 8.23 -19.27 2.25
N LEU A 6 8.41 -18.02 1.82
CA LEU A 6 9.75 -17.44 1.60
C LEU A 6 10.53 -17.26 2.91
N LEU A 7 9.82 -17.10 4.04
CA LEU A 7 10.42 -17.04 5.38
C LEU A 7 10.63 -18.43 6.01
N GLY A 8 10.37 -19.52 5.28
CA GLY A 8 10.47 -20.88 5.78
C GLY A 8 9.34 -21.30 6.73
N LEU A 9 8.25 -20.54 6.77
CA LEU A 9 7.09 -20.81 7.64
C LEU A 9 6.03 -21.70 6.96
N GLY A 10 6.25 -22.10 5.70
CA GLY A 10 5.32 -22.90 4.92
C GLY A 10 4.05 -22.12 4.51
N TYR A 11 3.12 -22.82 3.87
CA TYR A 11 1.84 -22.26 3.47
C TYR A 11 0.81 -22.35 4.62
N PRO A 12 -0.03 -21.33 4.85
CA PRO A 12 -1.05 -21.33 5.90
C PRO A 12 -2.29 -22.18 5.48
N ALA A 13 -2.04 -23.41 5.04
CA ALA A 13 -3.08 -24.31 4.53
C ALA A 13 -4.02 -24.82 5.63
N LYS A 14 -3.53 -24.90 6.87
CA LYS A 14 -4.30 -25.34 8.05
C LYS A 14 -5.35 -24.29 8.44
N GLU A 15 -4.98 -23.01 8.39
CA GLU A 15 -5.82 -21.88 8.76
C GLU A 15 -6.81 -21.53 7.64
N LEU A 16 -6.40 -21.69 6.38
CA LEU A 16 -7.19 -21.33 5.20
C LEU A 16 -7.61 -22.56 4.42
N LYS A 17 -8.83 -23.04 4.69
CA LYS A 17 -9.38 -24.24 4.04
C LYS A 17 -9.31 -24.22 2.52
N VAL A 18 -9.38 -23.03 1.89
CA VAL A 18 -9.26 -22.85 0.44
C VAL A 18 -7.86 -23.25 -0.07
N LEU A 19 -6.84 -23.22 0.78
CA LEU A 19 -5.46 -23.59 0.45
C LEU A 19 -5.14 -25.07 0.65
N ARG A 20 -6.05 -25.89 1.17
CA ARG A 20 -5.79 -27.32 1.44
C ARG A 20 -5.30 -28.08 0.22
N ARG A 21 -5.71 -27.66 -0.97
CA ARG A 21 -5.29 -28.31 -2.23
C ARG A 21 -3.89 -27.90 -2.68
N ILE A 22 -3.26 -26.93 -2.06
CA ILE A 22 -1.91 -26.48 -2.45
C ILE A 22 -0.90 -27.59 -2.30
N GLU A 23 -1.08 -28.49 -1.32
CA GLU A 23 -0.25 -29.66 -1.08
C GLU A 23 -0.15 -30.60 -2.29
N ASN A 24 -1.14 -30.57 -3.20
CA ASN A 24 -1.12 -31.34 -4.43
C ASN A 24 -0.18 -30.78 -5.50
N TYR A 25 0.33 -29.56 -5.31
CA TYR A 25 1.10 -28.82 -6.30
C TYR A 25 2.57 -28.67 -5.95
N TYR A 26 2.99 -29.04 -4.73
CA TYR A 26 4.39 -29.02 -4.37
C TYR A 26 4.89 -30.39 -3.90
N LYS A 27 6.19 -30.57 -4.01
CA LYS A 27 6.89 -31.82 -3.73
C LYS A 27 7.62 -31.74 -2.37
N GLN A 28 8.00 -32.91 -1.87
CA GLN A 28 8.86 -32.96 -0.69
C GLN A 28 10.14 -32.13 -0.89
N GLY A 29 10.42 -31.25 0.07
CA GLY A 29 11.59 -30.36 0.05
C GLY A 29 11.35 -29.01 -0.62
N ASP A 30 10.19 -28.76 -1.25
CA ASP A 30 9.92 -27.44 -1.85
C ASP A 30 9.86 -26.35 -0.79
N ASP A 31 9.33 -26.60 0.42
CA ASP A 31 9.31 -25.61 1.50
C ASP A 31 10.72 -25.14 1.86
N ALA A 32 11.68 -26.06 1.97
CA ALA A 32 13.08 -25.72 2.23
C ALA A 32 13.73 -24.94 1.08
N ARG A 33 13.33 -25.24 -0.17
CA ARG A 33 13.85 -24.57 -1.35
C ARG A 33 13.24 -23.18 -1.56
N LEU A 34 12.04 -22.94 -1.05
CA LEU A 34 11.39 -21.63 -1.06
C LEU A 34 11.95 -20.70 0.00
N ALA A 35 12.44 -21.23 1.11
CA ALA A 35 13.02 -20.45 2.18
C ALA A 35 14.21 -19.62 1.67
N PHE A 36 14.15 -18.31 1.89
CA PHE A 36 15.13 -17.36 1.37
C PHE A 36 15.48 -16.29 2.40
N ASP A 37 16.77 -16.09 2.64
CA ASP A 37 17.27 -15.02 3.53
C ASP A 37 17.35 -13.71 2.72
N MET A 38 16.23 -12.99 2.67
CA MET A 38 16.12 -11.74 1.92
C MET A 38 16.81 -10.56 2.63
N ASP A 39 17.43 -9.68 1.87
CA ASP A 39 18.03 -8.46 2.39
C ASP A 39 16.97 -7.45 2.82
N PHE A 40 15.91 -7.30 2.06
CA PHE A 40 14.79 -6.43 2.38
C PHE A 40 13.47 -6.99 1.83
N LEU A 41 12.36 -6.51 2.39
CA LEU A 41 11.02 -6.71 1.86
C LEU A 41 10.58 -5.45 1.10
N GLY A 42 10.29 -5.59 -0.20
CA GLY A 42 9.65 -4.53 -0.99
C GLY A 42 8.16 -4.47 -0.69
N LEU A 43 7.67 -3.31 -0.27
CA LEU A 43 6.25 -3.07 0.00
C LEU A 43 5.69 -2.08 -1.02
N GLN A 44 4.65 -2.48 -1.74
CA GLN A 44 3.81 -1.61 -2.56
C GLN A 44 2.49 -1.36 -1.83
N ASN A 45 2.08 -0.11 -1.72
CA ASN A 45 0.79 0.24 -1.14
C ASN A 45 0.22 1.50 -1.78
N TYR A 46 -0.98 1.41 -2.34
CA TYR A 46 -1.65 2.53 -3.00
C TYR A 46 -2.96 2.91 -2.30
N THR A 47 -3.63 1.91 -1.73
CA THR A 47 -4.97 2.07 -1.16
C THR A 47 -5.25 0.97 -0.15
N ARG A 48 -6.43 1.01 0.46
CA ARG A 48 -7.04 -0.12 1.15
C ARG A 48 -8.26 -0.62 0.38
N GLU A 49 -8.57 -1.90 0.50
CA GLU A 49 -9.80 -2.46 -0.03
C GLU A 49 -10.80 -2.72 1.10
N LEU A 50 -11.99 -2.15 0.98
CA LEU A 50 -13.12 -2.52 1.84
C LEU A 50 -13.91 -3.64 1.19
N VAL A 51 -14.13 -4.70 1.94
CA VAL A 51 -14.87 -5.86 1.47
C VAL A 51 -16.13 -6.10 2.31
N ARG A 52 -17.16 -6.61 1.68
CA ARG A 52 -18.36 -7.12 2.38
C ARG A 52 -18.56 -8.60 2.12
N HIS A 53 -19.20 -9.28 3.03
CA HIS A 53 -19.60 -10.66 2.82
C HIS A 53 -20.54 -10.78 1.63
N ALA A 54 -20.28 -11.75 0.75
CA ALA A 54 -21.04 -12.01 -0.46
C ALA A 54 -21.09 -13.53 -0.70
N PRO A 55 -22.08 -14.25 -0.15
CA PRO A 55 -22.08 -15.71 -0.08
C PRO A 55 -22.12 -16.39 -1.45
N LEU A 56 -22.62 -15.70 -2.48
CA LEU A 56 -22.67 -16.20 -3.86
C LEU A 56 -21.34 -16.02 -4.62
N MET A 57 -20.37 -15.25 -4.07
CA MET A 57 -19.07 -15.12 -4.68
C MET A 57 -18.21 -16.36 -4.41
N PRO A 58 -17.59 -16.95 -5.44
CA PRO A 58 -16.77 -18.14 -5.27
C PRO A 58 -15.56 -17.88 -4.36
N PHE A 59 -15.02 -18.93 -3.77
CA PHE A 59 -13.82 -18.96 -2.93
C PHE A 59 -13.89 -18.08 -1.67
N LEU A 60 -13.69 -16.78 -1.79
CA LEU A 60 -13.55 -15.88 -0.64
C LEU A 60 -14.88 -15.42 -0.06
N LYS A 61 -16.01 -15.64 -0.74
CA LYS A 61 -17.35 -15.16 -0.35
C LYS A 61 -17.35 -13.69 0.05
N ALA A 62 -16.55 -12.89 -0.65
CA ALA A 62 -16.36 -11.47 -0.41
C ALA A 62 -16.45 -10.66 -1.71
N LYS A 63 -16.92 -9.44 -1.59
CA LYS A 63 -17.00 -8.47 -2.70
C LYS A 63 -16.42 -7.14 -2.26
N ILE A 64 -15.57 -6.55 -3.10
CA ILE A 64 -14.99 -5.21 -2.91
C ILE A 64 -16.10 -4.16 -3.02
N ILE A 65 -16.06 -3.17 -2.14
CA ILE A 65 -16.91 -1.98 -2.18
C ILE A 65 -16.04 -0.83 -2.68
N LYS A 66 -16.28 -0.41 -3.92
CA LYS A 66 -15.54 0.68 -4.56
C LYS A 66 -15.61 1.99 -3.77
N ALA A 67 -14.53 2.79 -3.80
CA ALA A 67 -14.43 4.04 -3.08
C ALA A 67 -15.49 5.06 -3.54
N SER A 68 -15.72 5.17 -4.84
CA SER A 68 -16.76 6.03 -5.45
C SER A 68 -18.18 5.70 -4.95
N LYS A 69 -18.45 4.44 -4.61
CA LYS A 69 -19.77 4.00 -4.08
C LYS A 69 -19.97 4.33 -2.60
N ARG A 70 -18.94 4.84 -1.92
CA ARG A 70 -18.93 5.18 -0.50
C ARG A 70 -18.77 6.68 -0.24
N ASN A 71 -18.78 7.51 -1.30
CA ASN A 71 -18.43 8.93 -1.23
C ASN A 71 -17.05 9.19 -0.58
N ALA A 72 -16.13 8.24 -0.72
CA ALA A 72 -14.77 8.39 -0.22
C ALA A 72 -13.92 9.21 -1.20
N VAL A 73 -12.97 9.98 -0.68
CA VAL A 73 -11.96 10.63 -1.52
C VAL A 73 -11.18 9.55 -2.27
N HIS A 74 -11.07 9.66 -3.58
CA HIS A 74 -10.45 8.63 -4.41
C HIS A 74 -9.65 9.22 -5.58
N THR A 75 -8.79 8.39 -6.14
CA THR A 75 -7.98 8.67 -7.32
C THR A 75 -8.76 8.40 -8.61
N LEU A 76 -8.13 8.65 -9.78
CA LEU A 76 -8.69 8.27 -11.09
C LEU A 76 -8.85 6.75 -11.26
N MET A 77 -8.12 5.94 -10.45
CA MET A 77 -8.24 4.48 -10.42
C MET A 77 -9.39 3.98 -9.53
N ASP A 78 -10.23 4.88 -9.00
CA ASP A 78 -11.24 4.57 -7.97
C ASP A 78 -10.64 3.97 -6.68
N TRP A 79 -9.37 4.27 -6.40
CA TRP A 79 -8.69 3.87 -5.18
C TRP A 79 -8.91 4.91 -4.10
N GLU A 80 -9.35 4.46 -2.92
CA GLU A 80 -9.57 5.35 -1.78
C GLU A 80 -8.24 6.00 -1.35
N VAL A 81 -8.25 7.31 -1.17
CA VAL A 81 -7.14 8.03 -0.54
C VAL A 81 -7.26 7.83 0.97
N TYR A 82 -6.49 6.90 1.53
CA TYR A 82 -6.51 6.55 2.94
C TYR A 82 -5.08 6.35 3.48
N PRO A 83 -4.40 7.44 3.86
CA PRO A 83 -3.00 7.39 4.29
C PRO A 83 -2.68 6.38 5.40
N PRO A 84 -3.56 6.13 6.40
CA PRO A 84 -3.25 5.12 7.43
C PRO A 84 -3.08 3.69 6.89
N ALA A 85 -3.48 3.41 5.63
CA ALA A 85 -3.30 2.08 5.04
C ALA A 85 -1.83 1.67 5.00
N ILE A 86 -0.93 2.59 4.60
CA ILE A 86 0.50 2.28 4.50
C ILE A 86 1.13 2.07 5.89
N TYR A 87 0.71 2.83 6.90
CA TYR A 87 1.12 2.59 8.29
C TYR A 87 0.74 1.18 8.74
N HIS A 88 -0.52 0.79 8.60
CA HIS A 88 -0.97 -0.54 8.98
C HIS A 88 -0.30 -1.66 8.17
N ALA A 89 -0.03 -1.41 6.89
CA ALA A 89 0.73 -2.34 6.06
C ALA A 89 2.14 -2.55 6.59
N LEU A 90 2.85 -1.48 6.98
CA LEU A 90 4.21 -1.54 7.52
C LEU A 90 4.25 -2.25 8.89
N VAL A 91 3.41 -1.84 9.83
CA VAL A 91 3.34 -2.42 11.18
C VAL A 91 3.01 -3.92 11.14
N ARG A 92 2.19 -4.34 10.18
CA ARG A 92 1.83 -5.76 10.02
C ARG A 92 3.04 -6.67 9.84
N TRP A 93 4.12 -6.20 9.20
CA TRP A 93 5.30 -7.00 8.91
C TRP A 93 6.27 -7.12 10.10
N GLU A 94 6.11 -6.30 11.13
CA GLU A 94 6.95 -6.31 12.33
C GLU A 94 6.88 -7.65 13.08
N LYS A 95 5.79 -8.40 12.95
CA LYS A 95 5.65 -9.75 13.52
C LYS A 95 6.67 -10.76 12.96
N TYR A 96 7.24 -10.50 11.77
CA TYR A 96 8.24 -11.38 11.14
C TYR A 96 9.64 -10.84 11.41
N ARG A 97 10.27 -11.37 12.48
CA ARG A 97 11.60 -10.91 12.92
C ARG A 97 12.72 -11.18 11.93
N SER A 98 12.55 -12.16 11.04
CA SER A 98 13.49 -12.48 9.96
C SER A 98 13.52 -11.45 8.82
N ILE A 99 12.52 -10.59 8.70
CA ILE A 99 12.55 -9.47 7.75
C ILE A 99 13.51 -8.42 8.33
N LYS A 100 14.67 -8.23 7.69
CA LYS A 100 15.74 -7.33 8.15
C LYS A 100 15.34 -5.88 7.99
N GLU A 101 14.73 -5.55 6.86
CA GLU A 101 14.38 -4.19 6.48
C GLU A 101 13.18 -4.18 5.53
N ILE A 102 12.43 -3.08 5.51
CA ILE A 102 11.33 -2.84 4.58
C ILE A 102 11.64 -1.60 3.75
N ILE A 103 11.42 -1.69 2.46
CA ILE A 103 11.48 -0.57 1.54
C ILE A 103 10.10 -0.40 0.92
N VAL A 104 9.49 0.77 1.06
CA VAL A 104 8.31 1.12 0.27
C VAL A 104 8.78 1.35 -1.16
N THR A 105 8.61 0.35 -2.00
CA THR A 105 9.08 0.36 -3.38
C THR A 105 8.14 1.11 -4.31
N GLU A 106 6.87 1.22 -3.92
CA GLU A 106 5.89 2.01 -4.66
C GLU A 106 4.79 2.56 -3.74
N ASN A 107 4.53 3.85 -3.86
CA ASN A 107 3.34 4.53 -3.38
C ASN A 107 3.09 5.76 -4.24
N GLY A 108 1.87 6.01 -4.66
CA GLY A 108 1.54 7.13 -5.53
C GLY A 108 0.04 7.21 -5.84
N ALA A 109 -0.34 8.25 -6.56
CA ALA A 109 -1.72 8.47 -6.93
C ALA A 109 -1.86 9.16 -8.29
N SER A 110 -2.87 8.76 -9.04
CA SER A 110 -3.28 9.44 -10.26
C SER A 110 -4.42 10.42 -9.96
N PHE A 111 -4.22 11.67 -10.37
CA PHE A 111 -5.24 12.72 -10.31
C PHE A 111 -5.37 13.41 -11.68
N PRO A 112 -6.46 14.11 -11.95
CA PRO A 112 -6.55 14.94 -13.14
C PRO A 112 -5.46 16.02 -13.11
N ASP A 113 -4.53 15.94 -14.06
CA ASP A 113 -3.43 16.88 -14.20
C ASP A 113 -3.68 17.75 -15.44
N HIS A 114 -3.64 19.06 -15.26
CA HIS A 114 -3.78 20.03 -16.34
C HIS A 114 -2.51 20.87 -16.42
N CYS A 115 -1.87 20.86 -17.59
CA CYS A 115 -0.78 21.78 -17.89
C CYS A 115 -1.36 23.11 -18.37
N LYS A 116 -1.08 24.18 -17.65
CA LYS A 116 -1.45 25.54 -18.05
C LYS A 116 -0.21 26.43 -18.03
N GLU A 117 0.11 27.03 -19.17
CA GLU A 117 1.27 27.94 -19.28
C GLU A 117 2.60 27.32 -18.78
N GLY A 118 2.83 26.05 -19.11
CA GLY A 118 4.03 25.33 -18.67
C GLY A 118 4.07 24.96 -17.20
N VAL A 119 2.95 25.06 -16.48
CA VAL A 119 2.83 24.70 -15.06
C VAL A 119 1.79 23.61 -14.87
N VAL A 120 2.12 22.59 -14.08
CA VAL A 120 1.17 21.57 -13.62
C VAL A 120 1.01 21.69 -12.11
N ASN A 121 -0.14 22.22 -11.70
CA ASN A 121 -0.48 22.38 -10.29
C ASN A 121 -1.26 21.17 -9.78
N ASP A 122 -0.57 20.18 -9.29
CA ASP A 122 -1.10 18.92 -8.80
C ASP A 122 -1.13 18.84 -7.25
N TYR A 123 -1.68 19.86 -6.61
CA TYR A 123 -1.67 19.98 -5.14
C TYR A 123 -2.27 18.76 -4.41
N LYS A 124 -3.23 18.05 -5.03
CA LYS A 124 -3.78 16.81 -4.46
C LYS A 124 -2.73 15.71 -4.33
N ARG A 125 -1.81 15.62 -5.30
CA ARG A 125 -0.68 14.69 -5.22
C ARG A 125 0.35 15.14 -4.19
N VAL A 126 0.61 16.45 -4.06
CA VAL A 126 1.44 16.98 -2.97
C VAL A 126 0.87 16.55 -1.62
N GLN A 127 -0.43 16.78 -1.40
CA GLN A 127 -1.10 16.39 -0.15
C GLN A 127 -1.06 14.88 0.09
N PHE A 128 -1.34 14.09 -0.95
CA PHE A 128 -1.26 12.64 -0.89
C PHE A 128 0.13 12.17 -0.42
N LEU A 129 1.20 12.69 -1.01
CA LEU A 129 2.57 12.32 -0.64
C LEU A 129 2.92 12.75 0.78
N GLN A 130 2.56 13.96 1.19
CA GLN A 130 2.77 14.44 2.55
C GLN A 130 2.11 13.52 3.57
N ASP A 131 0.84 13.20 3.35
CA ASP A 131 0.06 12.40 4.28
C ASP A 131 0.59 10.95 4.37
N HIS A 132 0.95 10.33 3.24
CA HIS A 132 1.48 8.97 3.23
C HIS A 132 2.90 8.89 3.81
N ILE A 133 3.80 9.83 3.47
CA ILE A 133 5.14 9.89 4.05
C ILE A 133 5.07 10.12 5.56
N THR A 134 4.12 10.94 6.03
CA THR A 134 3.88 11.12 7.47
C THR A 134 3.56 9.79 8.15
N GLN A 135 2.74 8.95 7.55
CA GLN A 135 2.39 7.63 8.08
C GLN A 135 3.58 6.65 8.05
N VAL A 136 4.43 6.72 7.03
CA VAL A 136 5.68 5.94 6.96
C VAL A 136 6.64 6.35 8.08
N LEU A 137 6.80 7.67 8.30
CA LEU A 137 7.65 8.19 9.37
C LEU A 137 7.10 7.85 10.76
N LEU A 138 5.78 7.84 10.93
CA LEU A 138 5.15 7.39 12.17
C LEU A 138 5.51 5.93 12.46
N ALA A 139 5.32 5.03 11.50
CA ALA A 139 5.69 3.62 11.63
C ALA A 139 7.19 3.46 11.97
N LYS A 140 8.06 4.22 11.28
CA LYS A 140 9.51 4.23 11.56
C LYS A 140 9.83 4.67 12.99
N ASN A 141 9.20 5.73 13.48
CA ASN A 141 9.39 6.24 14.83
C ASN A 141 8.90 5.26 15.91
N GLU A 142 7.95 4.40 15.59
CA GLU A 142 7.46 3.31 16.46
C GLU A 142 8.32 2.04 16.37
N GLY A 143 9.44 2.07 15.62
CA GLY A 143 10.42 1.00 15.57
C GLY A 143 10.30 0.07 14.36
N VAL A 144 9.38 0.31 13.43
CA VAL A 144 9.33 -0.46 12.19
C VAL A 144 10.59 -0.18 11.35
N ARG A 145 11.22 -1.24 10.88
CA ARG A 145 12.50 -1.16 10.12
C ARG A 145 12.29 -0.74 8.67
N VAL A 146 11.64 0.40 8.45
CA VAL A 146 11.44 0.98 7.12
C VAL A 146 12.56 1.96 6.81
N ASN A 147 13.33 1.71 5.75
CA ASN A 147 14.54 2.47 5.42
C ASN A 147 14.51 3.12 4.03
N GLY A 148 13.46 2.89 3.24
CA GLY A 148 13.33 3.50 1.92
C GLY A 148 11.87 3.78 1.55
N TYR A 149 11.69 4.81 0.71
CA TYR A 149 10.40 5.17 0.15
C TYR A 149 10.58 5.69 -1.28
N PHE A 150 9.90 5.06 -2.23
CA PHE A 150 9.91 5.45 -3.63
C PHE A 150 8.50 5.82 -4.09
N VAL A 151 8.42 6.96 -4.76
CA VAL A 151 7.15 7.41 -5.36
C VAL A 151 6.92 6.67 -6.67
N TRP A 152 5.73 6.12 -6.85
CA TRP A 152 5.23 5.73 -8.15
C TRP A 152 4.48 6.91 -8.78
N THR A 153 5.00 7.58 -9.82
CA THR A 153 6.20 7.27 -10.57
C THR A 153 6.96 8.56 -10.91
N LEU A 154 8.18 8.45 -11.44
CA LEU A 154 8.97 9.61 -11.82
C LEU A 154 8.29 10.43 -12.95
N MET A 155 7.88 9.77 -14.03
CA MET A 155 7.25 10.41 -15.20
C MET A 155 5.93 9.76 -15.55
N ASP A 156 4.97 10.55 -16.08
CA ASP A 156 3.76 9.98 -16.66
C ASP A 156 4.13 8.93 -17.70
N ASN A 157 3.50 7.77 -17.64
CA ASN A 157 3.80 6.62 -18.49
C ASN A 157 2.53 5.83 -18.85
N PHE A 158 2.71 4.70 -19.49
CA PHE A 158 1.66 3.75 -19.85
C PHE A 158 1.25 2.93 -18.62
N GLU A 159 0.00 3.08 -18.17
CA GLU A 159 -0.56 2.40 -17.00
C GLU A 159 -1.35 1.16 -17.42
N TRP A 160 -0.67 0.14 -17.90
CA TRP A 160 -1.22 -1.19 -18.25
C TRP A 160 -2.57 -1.11 -19.00
N ALA A 161 -3.62 -1.71 -18.45
CA ALA A 161 -4.95 -1.74 -19.06
C ALA A 161 -5.64 -0.36 -19.15
N GLU A 162 -5.21 0.62 -18.37
CA GLU A 162 -5.75 1.98 -18.35
C GLU A 162 -5.05 2.90 -19.37
N GLY A 163 -3.99 2.42 -20.05
CA GLY A 163 -3.26 3.17 -21.06
C GLY A 163 -2.56 4.41 -20.53
N PHE A 164 -2.62 5.50 -21.26
CA PHE A 164 -1.99 6.77 -20.91
C PHE A 164 -2.89 7.75 -20.14
N HIS A 165 -4.12 7.32 -19.81
CA HIS A 165 -5.10 8.20 -19.19
C HIS A 165 -4.75 8.53 -17.72
N PRO A 166 -4.41 7.58 -16.83
CA PRO A 166 -3.99 7.89 -15.46
C PRO A 166 -2.58 8.46 -15.46
N ARG A 167 -2.41 9.59 -14.76
CA ARG A 167 -1.11 10.26 -14.66
C ARG A 167 -0.59 10.16 -13.24
N PHE A 168 0.39 9.31 -13.03
CA PHE A 168 1.05 9.09 -11.73
C PHE A 168 2.32 9.92 -11.55
N GLY A 169 2.91 10.41 -12.64
CA GLY A 169 4.23 11.01 -12.64
C GLY A 169 4.38 12.24 -11.73
N LEU A 170 5.55 12.39 -11.17
CA LEU A 170 6.04 13.67 -10.62
C LEU A 170 6.42 14.65 -11.73
N VAL A 171 6.66 14.11 -12.93
CA VAL A 171 6.92 14.85 -14.15
C VAL A 171 5.78 14.58 -15.14
N HIS A 172 5.17 15.64 -15.61
CA HIS A 172 4.19 15.59 -16.68
C HIS A 172 4.90 15.33 -18.02
N VAL A 173 4.34 14.41 -18.81
CA VAL A 173 4.81 14.13 -20.17
C VAL A 173 3.71 14.49 -21.15
N ASN A 174 4.00 15.39 -22.07
CA ASN A 174 3.19 15.55 -23.27
C ASN A 174 3.53 14.38 -24.22
N PHE A 175 2.62 13.44 -24.40
CA PHE A 175 2.91 12.22 -25.17
C PHE A 175 3.04 12.48 -26.68
N GLU A 176 2.59 13.61 -27.19
CA GLU A 176 2.74 14.00 -28.60
C GLU A 176 4.08 14.67 -28.85
N THR A 177 4.41 15.69 -28.05
CA THR A 177 5.65 16.48 -28.24
C THR A 177 6.84 15.94 -27.48
N GLN A 178 6.63 15.02 -26.54
CA GLN A 178 7.63 14.47 -25.61
C GLN A 178 8.21 15.52 -24.66
N GLU A 179 7.58 16.68 -24.54
CA GLU A 179 7.95 17.67 -23.52
C GLU A 179 7.71 17.15 -22.11
N ARG A 180 8.63 17.47 -21.20
CA ARG A 180 8.59 17.06 -19.79
C ARG A 180 8.57 18.28 -18.89
N ILE A 181 7.58 18.34 -18.00
CA ILE A 181 7.38 19.45 -17.08
C ILE A 181 7.31 18.92 -15.67
N ILE A 182 8.23 19.34 -14.79
CA ILE A 182 8.21 18.95 -13.38
C ILE A 182 6.96 19.55 -12.74
N LYS A 183 6.08 18.68 -12.20
CA LYS A 183 4.87 19.06 -11.50
C LYS A 183 5.19 19.67 -10.13
N ASN A 184 4.24 20.34 -9.51
CA ASN A 184 4.45 20.88 -8.16
C ASN A 184 4.75 19.80 -7.14
N SER A 185 4.18 18.60 -7.27
CA SER A 185 4.53 17.44 -6.43
C SER A 185 6.00 17.03 -6.61
N GLY A 186 6.53 17.03 -7.82
CA GLY A 186 7.93 16.73 -8.08
C GLY A 186 8.87 17.78 -7.46
N LYS A 187 8.52 19.07 -7.60
CA LYS A 187 9.26 20.17 -6.96
C LYS A 187 9.23 20.05 -5.43
N TRP A 188 8.08 19.77 -4.86
CA TRP A 188 7.93 19.56 -3.41
C TRP A 188 8.77 18.36 -2.95
N TYR A 189 8.66 17.22 -3.64
CA TYR A 189 9.38 16.00 -3.24
C TYR A 189 10.92 16.18 -3.35
N GLY A 190 11.38 16.89 -4.37
CA GLY A 190 12.81 17.26 -4.49
C GLY A 190 13.31 18.06 -3.30
N ARG A 191 12.59 19.13 -2.91
CA ARG A 191 12.92 19.93 -1.71
C ARG A 191 12.89 19.10 -0.42
N PHE A 192 11.87 18.25 -0.27
CA PHE A 192 11.77 17.33 0.87
C PHE A 192 13.00 16.42 0.98
N LEU A 193 13.47 15.84 -0.13
CA LEU A 193 14.67 14.99 -0.16
C LEU A 193 15.96 15.76 0.11
N SER A 194 16.06 17.00 -0.36
CA SER A 194 17.21 17.88 -0.12
C SER A 194 17.29 18.43 1.31
N ARG A 195 16.32 18.11 2.17
CA ARG A 195 16.19 18.66 3.54
C ARG A 195 16.05 20.18 3.57
N GLU A 196 15.62 20.81 2.49
CA GLU A 196 15.32 22.23 2.41
C GLU A 196 13.98 22.48 3.11
N ASN A 197 14.00 22.61 4.45
CA ASN A 197 12.93 23.12 5.35
C ASN A 197 11.47 22.95 4.88
N GLU A 198 11.14 21.86 4.25
CA GLU A 198 9.74 21.51 3.98
C GLU A 198 9.22 20.74 5.19
N PRO A 199 8.32 21.30 5.99
CA PRO A 199 7.75 20.57 7.09
C PRO A 199 6.93 19.40 6.54
N VAL A 200 7.37 18.17 6.79
CA VAL A 200 6.40 17.07 6.91
C VAL A 200 5.54 17.49 8.09
N ARG A 201 4.26 17.73 7.87
CA ARG A 201 3.33 18.09 8.94
C ARG A 201 3.59 17.14 10.09
N SER A 202 3.93 17.69 11.26
CA SER A 202 4.06 16.91 12.48
C SER A 202 2.85 15.98 12.56
N ALA A 203 3.05 14.72 12.97
CA ALA A 203 2.05 13.65 13.02
C ALA A 203 0.90 13.94 14.01
N GLN A 204 0.47 15.18 14.13
CA GLN A 204 -0.76 15.55 14.79
C GLN A 204 -1.90 15.17 13.85
N LEU A 205 -2.60 14.10 14.29
CA LEU A 205 -3.96 13.72 13.91
C LEU A 205 -4.45 14.40 12.61
N ILE A 206 -4.38 13.69 11.51
CA ILE A 206 -5.05 14.10 10.28
C ILE A 206 -6.53 14.16 10.61
N ASN A 207 -7.03 15.38 10.88
CA ASN A 207 -8.44 15.65 11.13
C ASN A 207 -9.25 15.14 9.93
N GLY A 208 -10.04 14.09 10.15
CA GLY A 208 -10.96 13.52 9.18
C GLY A 208 -10.84 12.01 8.93
N TYR A 209 -9.75 11.36 9.35
CA TYR A 209 -9.68 9.90 9.27
C TYR A 209 -9.78 9.31 10.69
N PRO A 210 -10.79 8.44 10.97
CA PRO A 210 -10.86 7.78 12.25
C PRO A 210 -9.60 6.93 12.46
N ALA A 211 -8.90 7.16 13.59
CA ALA A 211 -7.68 6.44 13.97
C ALA A 211 -7.91 4.94 14.26
N THR A 212 -9.18 4.51 14.26
CA THR A 212 -9.57 3.10 14.47
C THR A 212 -10.53 2.66 13.37
N PRO A 213 -10.41 1.43 12.85
CA PRO A 213 -11.48 0.85 12.07
C PRO A 213 -12.76 0.84 12.93
N PRO A 214 -13.97 1.00 12.33
CA PRO A 214 -15.21 0.95 13.09
C PRO A 214 -15.20 -0.31 13.95
N SER A 215 -15.44 -0.15 15.23
CA SER A 215 -15.49 -1.20 16.24
C SER A 215 -16.59 -2.20 15.88
N GLY A 216 -16.24 -3.26 15.18
CA GLY A 216 -17.17 -4.29 14.68
C GLY A 216 -16.51 -5.59 14.27
N ALA A 217 -15.19 -5.71 14.29
CA ALA A 217 -14.48 -6.88 13.80
C ALA A 217 -13.39 -7.40 14.77
N SER A 218 -13.66 -7.44 16.07
CA SER A 218 -12.83 -8.19 17.01
C SER A 218 -13.66 -9.16 17.83
N ARG A 219 -14.03 -10.29 17.21
CA ARG A 219 -14.15 -11.52 17.99
C ARG A 219 -12.88 -12.33 17.76
N GLY A 220 -11.92 -12.17 18.66
CA GLY A 220 -10.78 -13.04 18.79
C GLY A 220 -11.21 -14.50 18.99
N PRO A 221 -10.33 -15.48 18.74
CA PRO A 221 -10.66 -16.89 18.89
C PRO A 221 -11.07 -17.17 20.35
N ARG A 222 -12.29 -17.72 20.52
CA ARG A 222 -12.70 -18.26 21.81
C ARG A 222 -11.71 -19.37 22.19
N SER A 223 -11.05 -19.22 23.31
CA SER A 223 -10.31 -20.29 23.95
C SER A 223 -11.29 -21.45 24.23
N LEU A 224 -11.09 -22.58 23.58
CA LEU A 224 -11.70 -23.83 23.95
C LEU A 224 -10.94 -24.34 25.20
N THR A 225 -11.46 -24.02 26.37
CA THR A 225 -11.10 -24.71 27.59
C THR A 225 -11.60 -26.14 27.51
N ALA A 226 -10.67 -27.08 27.54
CA ALA A 226 -10.95 -28.48 27.69
C ALA A 226 -11.65 -28.73 29.06
N GLY A 227 -12.91 -29.09 29.04
CA GLY A 227 -13.59 -29.72 30.17
C GLY A 227 -13.30 -31.21 30.13
N ARG A 228 -12.55 -31.68 31.13
CA ARG A 228 -12.50 -33.10 31.52
C ARG A 228 -13.82 -33.42 32.24
N GLN A 229 -14.52 -34.40 31.78
CA GLN A 229 -15.03 -35.58 32.56
C GLN A 229 -15.54 -36.60 31.56
#